data_0fb40766fed51f9fe695db53436b2cbf
#
_entry.id   0fb40766fed51f9fe695db53436b2cbf
#
_cell.length_a   1.000
_cell.length_b   1.000
_cell.length_c   1.000
_cell.angle_alpha   90.00
_cell.angle_beta   90.00
_cell.angle_gamma   90.00
#
_symmetry.space_group_name_H-M   'P 1'
#
loop_
_entity.id
_entity.type
_entity.pdbx_description
1 polymer ?
#
loop_
_entity_poly.entity_id
_entity_poly.type
_entity_poly.pdbx_seq_one_letter_code
_entity_poly.pdbx_strand_id
1 'polypeptide(L)'
;MSRLKRKGSDIMLTHERIVDAVAKTATRFPLKKVSYFGSYADGNATEQSDLDLLVEFTQRPVSLLTIFGLQHDLEDELNISVDVVCSPVPRKSYIEIGKTVVVYE
;
A
#
# COMPACT_ATOMS: atom_id res chain seq x y z
N MET A 1 19.16 2.90 10.39
CA MET A 1 19.18 2.08 10.72
C MET A 1 18.20 1.08 10.62
N SER A 2 17.07 1.34 10.65
CA SER A 2 16.12 0.32 10.59
C SER A 2 16.18 -0.51 9.35
N ARG A 3 16.78 -0.02 8.33
CA ARG A 3 16.86 -0.79 7.17
C ARG A 3 17.58 -2.05 7.37
N LEU A 4 18.48 -2.09 8.26
CA LEU A 4 19.23 -3.24 8.49
C LEU A 4 18.41 -4.40 8.95
N LYS A 5 17.30 -4.09 9.54
CA LYS A 5 16.54 -5.12 10.02
C LYS A 5 15.90 -5.88 9.00
N ARG A 6 15.80 -5.38 7.83
CA ARG A 6 15.16 -6.09 6.81
C ARG A 6 15.81 -7.35 6.43
N LYS A 7 17.05 -7.44 6.69
CA LYS A 7 17.72 -8.53 6.29
C LYS A 7 17.14 -9.71 6.91
N GLY A 8 16.68 -9.63 8.05
CA GLY A 8 16.15 -10.77 8.67
C GLY A 8 14.83 -11.15 8.07
N SER A 9 14.23 -10.25 7.36
CA SER A 9 12.97 -10.59 6.84
C SER A 9 13.03 -10.82 5.42
N ASP A 10 13.84 -11.63 4.98
CA ASP A 10 13.90 -11.93 3.64
C ASP A 10 12.66 -12.57 3.21
N ILE A 11 11.59 -12.48 3.93
CA ILE A 11 10.37 -13.03 3.51
C ILE A 11 9.49 -11.99 2.98
N MET A 12 8.69 -12.32 2.01
CA MET A 12 7.75 -11.40 1.45
C MET A 12 6.65 -11.13 2.43
N LEU A 13 5.94 -10.02 2.25
CA LEU A 13 4.83 -9.70 3.09
C LEU A 13 3.69 -10.66 2.84
N THR A 14 2.95 -10.97 3.88
CA THR A 14 1.76 -11.78 3.73
C THR A 14 0.57 -10.85 3.63
N HIS A 15 -0.53 -11.39 3.16
CA HIS A 15 -1.78 -10.63 3.08
C HIS A 15 -2.15 -10.11 4.46
N GLU A 16 -2.02 -10.93 5.50
CA GLU A 16 -2.36 -10.50 6.85
C GLU A 16 -1.51 -9.36 7.36
N ARG A 17 -0.22 -9.38 7.01
CA ARG A 17 0.64 -8.29 7.43
C ARG A 17 0.19 -6.98 6.79
N ILE A 18 -0.20 -7.05 5.52
CA ILE A 18 -0.64 -5.85 4.83
C ILE A 18 -1.96 -5.36 5.43
N VAL A 19 -2.89 -6.27 5.70
CA VAL A 19 -4.16 -5.91 6.31
C VAL A 19 -3.93 -5.25 7.66
N ASP A 20 -3.05 -5.80 8.47
CA ASP A 20 -2.78 -5.26 9.79
C ASP A 20 -2.18 -3.86 9.72
N ALA A 21 -1.22 -3.66 8.83
CA ALA A 21 -0.59 -2.36 8.70
C ALA A 21 -1.58 -1.31 8.22
N VAL A 22 -2.43 -1.67 7.27
CA VAL A 22 -3.41 -0.74 6.76
C VAL A 22 -4.45 -0.41 7.83
N ALA A 23 -4.86 -1.39 8.62
CA ALA A 23 -5.81 -1.15 9.69
C ALA A 23 -5.24 -0.17 10.71
N LYS A 24 -3.95 -0.27 11.00
CA LYS A 24 -3.33 0.65 11.93
C LYS A 24 -3.28 2.06 11.37
N THR A 25 -2.96 2.20 10.09
CA THR A 25 -2.89 3.53 9.51
C THR A 25 -4.27 4.13 9.32
N ALA A 26 -5.31 3.30 9.20
CA ALA A 26 -6.66 3.81 9.04
C ALA A 26 -7.13 4.59 10.26
N THR A 27 -6.47 4.42 11.40
CA THR A 27 -6.84 5.20 12.58
C THR A 27 -6.26 6.61 12.51
N ARG A 28 -5.32 6.85 11.61
CA ARG A 28 -4.69 8.16 11.50
C ARG A 28 -5.00 8.89 10.20
N PHE A 29 -5.53 8.20 9.22
CA PHE A 29 -5.79 8.79 7.91
C PHE A 29 -7.23 8.47 7.49
N PRO A 30 -7.88 9.36 6.74
CA PRO A 30 -9.27 9.14 6.35
C PRO A 30 -9.41 8.18 5.19
N LEU A 31 -9.15 6.92 5.44
CA LEU A 31 -9.19 5.89 4.42
C LEU A 31 -10.59 5.33 4.25
N LYS A 32 -11.01 5.16 3.02
CA LYS A 32 -12.29 4.55 2.72
C LYS A 32 -12.11 3.14 2.22
N LYS A 33 -11.16 2.93 1.34
CA LYS A 33 -10.91 1.63 0.79
C LYS A 33 -9.45 1.53 0.37
N VAL A 34 -8.83 0.41 0.64
CA VAL A 34 -7.44 0.18 0.25
C VAL A 34 -7.32 -1.21 -0.35
N SER A 35 -6.66 -1.28 -1.49
CA SER A 35 -6.40 -2.55 -2.15
C SER A 35 -4.94 -2.58 -2.58
N TYR A 36 -4.37 -3.74 -2.73
CA TYR A 36 -3.05 -3.79 -3.34
C TYR A 36 -3.19 -4.39 -4.74
N PHE A 37 -2.26 -4.05 -5.59
CA PHE A 37 -2.26 -4.51 -6.97
C PHE A 37 -0.80 -4.78 -7.37
N GLY A 38 -0.57 -5.06 -8.63
CA GLY A 38 0.78 -5.30 -9.10
C GLY A 38 1.29 -6.67 -8.70
N SER A 39 2.57 -6.77 -8.45
CA SER A 39 3.18 -8.08 -8.21
C SER A 39 2.61 -8.83 -7.03
N TYR A 40 2.26 -8.13 -5.96
CA TYR A 40 1.67 -8.79 -4.81
C TYR A 40 0.28 -9.36 -5.13
N ALA A 41 -0.49 -8.67 -5.94
CA ALA A 41 -1.82 -9.16 -6.31
C ALA A 41 -1.73 -10.31 -7.32
N ASP A 42 -0.71 -10.28 -8.16
CA ASP A 42 -0.54 -11.29 -9.19
C ASP A 42 0.17 -12.54 -8.72
N GLY A 43 0.70 -12.52 -7.53
CA GLY A 43 1.44 -13.67 -7.02
C GLY A 43 2.86 -13.74 -7.53
N ASN A 44 3.36 -12.66 -8.09
CA ASN A 44 4.72 -12.61 -8.62
C ASN A 44 5.70 -11.83 -7.75
N ALA A 45 5.28 -11.44 -6.57
CA ALA A 45 6.12 -10.62 -5.72
C ALA A 45 7.34 -11.40 -5.23
N THR A 46 8.44 -10.68 -5.07
CA THR A 46 9.66 -11.24 -4.50
C THR A 46 10.03 -10.40 -3.31
N GLU A 47 11.10 -10.76 -2.64
CA GLU A 47 11.56 -9.99 -1.50
C GLU A 47 11.94 -8.58 -1.87
N GLN A 48 12.16 -8.32 -3.14
CA GLN A 48 12.55 -7.01 -3.58
C GLN A 48 11.44 -6.22 -4.22
N SER A 49 10.24 -6.77 -4.27
CA SER A 49 9.12 -6.08 -4.86
C SER A 49 8.60 -4.96 -3.97
N ASP A 50 8.14 -3.89 -4.59
CA ASP A 50 7.48 -2.82 -3.86
C ASP A 50 6.03 -3.20 -3.70
N LEU A 51 5.38 -2.63 -2.72
CA LEU A 51 3.96 -2.86 -2.51
C LEU A 51 3.20 -1.72 -3.16
N ASP A 52 2.32 -2.05 -4.10
CA ASP A 52 1.53 -1.05 -4.80
C ASP A 52 0.13 -1.02 -4.22
N LEU A 53 -0.30 0.12 -3.73
CA LEU A 53 -1.59 0.27 -3.10
C LEU A 53 -2.48 1.24 -3.87
N LEU A 54 -3.74 0.86 -4.01
CA LEU A 54 -4.75 1.73 -4.57
C LEU A 54 -5.59 2.17 -3.39
N VAL A 55 -5.62 3.47 -3.12
CA VAL A 55 -6.25 4.02 -1.93
C VAL A 55 -7.38 4.96 -2.29
N GLU A 56 -8.52 4.76 -1.65
CA GLU A 56 -9.64 5.66 -1.81
C GLU A 56 -9.83 6.33 -0.45
N PHE A 57 -9.90 7.66 -0.43
CA PHE A 57 -10.04 8.40 0.81
C PHE A 57 -11.49 8.81 1.00
N THR A 58 -11.90 9.01 2.26
CA THR A 58 -13.25 9.44 2.55
C THR A 58 -13.45 10.89 2.21
N GLN A 59 -12.37 11.65 2.09
CA GLN A 59 -12.44 13.07 1.78
C GLN A 59 -11.70 13.35 0.50
N ARG A 60 -12.17 14.28 -0.27
CA ARG A 60 -11.52 14.70 -1.49
C ARG A 60 -11.73 16.17 -1.69
N PRO A 61 -10.76 16.88 -2.20
CA PRO A 61 -9.45 16.39 -2.59
C PRO A 61 -8.57 16.12 -1.38
N VAL A 62 -7.53 15.34 -1.57
CA VAL A 62 -6.61 14.98 -0.50
C VAL A 62 -5.28 15.65 -0.78
N SER A 63 -4.67 16.24 0.23
CA SER A 63 -3.41 16.93 0.04
C SER A 63 -2.28 15.95 -0.18
N LEU A 64 -1.24 16.41 -0.85
CA LEU A 64 -0.08 15.58 -1.06
C LEU A 64 0.60 15.23 0.26
N LEU A 65 0.52 16.12 1.24
CA LEU A 65 1.09 15.83 2.53
C LEU A 65 0.41 14.64 3.18
N THR A 66 -0.89 14.51 3.01
CA THR A 66 -1.62 13.39 3.56
C THR A 66 -1.19 12.10 2.86
N ILE A 67 -1.04 12.16 1.55
CA ILE A 67 -0.65 10.99 0.78
C ILE A 67 0.75 10.55 1.15
N PHE A 68 1.68 11.49 1.25
CA PHE A 68 3.05 11.15 1.63
C PHE A 68 3.12 10.63 3.06
N GLY A 69 2.31 11.20 3.95
CA GLY A 69 2.28 10.73 5.33
C GLY A 69 1.81 9.29 5.40
N LEU A 70 0.78 8.95 4.65
CA LEU A 70 0.27 7.60 4.61
C LEU A 70 1.33 6.64 4.07
N GLN A 71 1.99 7.05 2.99
CA GLN A 71 3.02 6.24 2.39
C GLN A 71 4.15 5.96 3.37
N HIS A 72 4.61 7.00 4.05
CA HIS A 72 5.69 6.85 5.01
C HIS A 72 5.29 5.97 6.20
N ASP A 73 4.07 6.12 6.69
CA ASP A 73 3.60 5.31 7.79
C ASP A 73 3.61 3.84 7.40
N LEU A 74 3.14 3.54 6.20
CA LEU A 74 3.09 2.16 5.75
C LEU A 74 4.49 1.61 5.51
N GLU A 75 5.38 2.44 4.99
CA GLU A 75 6.76 1.98 4.78
C GLU A 75 7.43 1.66 6.11
N ASP A 76 7.16 2.47 7.13
CA ASP A 76 7.72 2.21 8.44
C ASP A 76 7.13 0.95 9.05
N GLU A 77 5.84 0.75 8.87
CA GLU A 77 5.18 -0.40 9.45
C GLU A 77 5.60 -1.69 8.76
N LEU A 78 5.76 -1.66 7.46
CA LEU A 78 6.04 -2.85 6.68
C LEU A 78 7.50 -3.03 6.31
N ASN A 79 8.28 -1.98 6.46
CA ASN A 79 9.71 -2.04 6.18
C ASN A 79 10.04 -2.34 4.72
N ILE A 80 9.21 -1.91 3.81
CA ILE A 80 9.50 -2.01 2.37
C ILE A 80 8.99 -0.75 1.71
N SER A 81 9.34 -0.55 0.47
CA SER A 81 8.85 0.60 -0.29
C SER A 81 7.39 0.39 -0.65
N VAL A 82 6.62 1.44 -0.51
CA VAL A 82 5.20 1.40 -0.78
C VAL A 82 4.86 2.53 -1.74
N ASP A 83 4.14 2.20 -2.82
CA ASP A 83 3.66 3.19 -3.76
C ASP A 83 2.17 3.36 -3.55
N VAL A 84 1.73 4.59 -3.39
CA VAL A 84 0.32 4.87 -3.15
C VAL A 84 -0.27 5.55 -4.39
N VAL A 85 -1.30 4.94 -4.94
CA VAL A 85 -2.03 5.50 -6.07
C VAL A 85 -3.42 5.82 -5.56
N CYS A 86 -3.86 7.07 -5.74
CA CYS A 86 -5.14 7.48 -5.24
C CYS A 86 -6.25 7.20 -6.24
N SER A 87 -7.36 6.68 -5.76
CA SER A 87 -8.53 6.44 -6.57
C SER A 87 -9.39 7.72 -6.57
N PRO A 88 -10.06 8.05 -7.66
CA PRO A 88 -10.13 7.28 -8.89
C PRO A 88 -8.90 7.50 -9.77
N VAL A 89 -8.55 6.50 -10.55
CA VAL A 89 -7.39 6.61 -11.41
C VAL A 89 -7.82 6.92 -12.81
N PRO A 90 -6.94 7.51 -13.61
CA PRO A 90 -7.25 7.77 -15.00
C PRO A 90 -7.49 6.45 -15.72
N ARG A 91 -8.38 6.49 -16.70
CA ARG A 91 -8.71 5.32 -17.44
C ARG A 91 -7.53 4.52 -17.96
N LYS A 92 -6.53 5.19 -18.46
CA LYS A 92 -5.36 4.56 -18.91
C LYS A 92 -4.69 3.78 -17.83
N SER A 93 -4.48 4.39 -16.69
CA SER A 93 -3.82 3.73 -15.58
C SER A 93 -4.63 2.58 -15.04
N TYR A 94 -5.94 2.72 -15.13
CA TYR A 94 -6.82 1.68 -14.63
C TYR A 94 -6.59 0.38 -15.37
N ILE A 95 -6.35 0.44 -16.65
CA ILE A 95 -6.10 -0.74 -17.43
C ILE A 95 -4.82 -1.42 -16.98
N GLU A 96 -3.83 -0.65 -16.58
CA GLU A 96 -2.58 -1.21 -16.14
C GLU A 96 -2.59 -1.77 -14.73
N ILE A 97 -3.55 -1.37 -13.92
CA ILE A 97 -3.62 -1.85 -12.57
C ILE A 97 -3.97 -3.32 -12.52
N GLY A 98 -4.89 -3.76 -13.38
CA GLY A 98 -5.26 -5.16 -13.41
C GLY A 98 -5.92 -5.65 -12.14
N LYS A 99 -5.47 -6.78 -11.64
CA LYS A 99 -6.09 -7.40 -10.47
C LYS A 99 -5.80 -6.63 -9.21
N THR A 100 -6.81 -6.50 -8.35
CA THR A 100 -6.61 -5.87 -7.05
C THR A 100 -7.15 -6.79 -5.96
N VAL A 101 -6.58 -6.66 -4.78
CA VAL A 101 -7.01 -7.43 -3.62
C VAL A 101 -7.34 -6.42 -2.52
N VAL A 102 -8.58 -6.41 -2.06
CA VAL A 102 -9.02 -5.46 -1.06
C VAL A 102 -8.53 -5.85 0.33
N VAL A 103 -7.96 -4.90 1.06
CA VAL A 103 -7.49 -5.14 2.43
C VAL A 103 -8.19 -4.26 3.44
N TYR A 104 -8.95 -3.26 3.01
CA TYR A 104 -9.66 -2.38 3.92
C TYR A 104 -10.82 -1.72 3.19
N GLU A 105 -11.97 -1.70 3.84
CA GLU A 105 -13.12 -0.94 3.32
C GLU A 105 -14.19 -0.78 4.38
#